data_c4f475b5426320f2fb28c47d8de8f671
#
_entry.id   c4f475b5426320f2fb28c47d8de8f671
#
_cell.length_a   1.000
_cell.length_b   1.000
_cell.length_c   1.000
_cell.angle_alpha   90.00
_cell.angle_beta   90.00
_cell.angle_gamma   90.00
#
_symmetry.space_group_name_H-M   'P 1'
#
loop_
_entity.id
_entity.type
_entity.pdbx_description
1 polymer ?
#
loop_
_entity_poly.entity_id
_entity_poly.type
_entity_poly.pdbx_seq_one_letter_code
_entity_poly.pdbx_strand_id
1 'polypeptide(L)'
;MAKQIIYGEEARKALQRGVDQLADTVKITLGPKGRNVVLGKKFGAPLITNDGVTIAKEIELEDPFENMGAQLIREVSTKTNDVAGDGTTSATVLAQAMIREGLKNLAAGANPMVMRRGIQKATEAAVDAIRTNSQPVSGSGDIARVGAISSSDEHIGKLIAEAMEKVSQNGVITVEESKTAETYSEVVEGMQFDRGYVTPYMVTDNDKMEAVIDDALILITDKKISNIQEILPVLEAVLNAVKKLVIIADDIEGEALATIILNKLRGTFTCVCVKAPGFGDRRKEMLQDIAILTGGQVISTDLGMELKDTTLAQLGRARQVKVTKETTTIVEGAGSKDDIQGRIAQIRAQIETTTSEYDKEKLQERLAKLSGGVAVIKVGAATETEMKEKKLRIEDALNATRAAVEEGIVAGGGTAYVVASKAAQATAAKLSGDEKTGANIIAAALRAPICQIAANAGVEGAVILDKVSKSKSVNYGYDAAHDTFGDMIENGIVDPTKVCRSALENAASVSSMVLTTESLVADLPEKAAPAAPAAPDMGGMY
;
A
#
# COMPACT_ATOMS: atom_id res chain seq x y z
N MET A 1 15.25 -25.15 19.55
CA MET A 1 16.41 -24.93 18.66
C MET A 1 17.49 -24.18 19.41
N ALA A 2 18.77 -24.50 19.19
CA ALA A 2 19.88 -23.74 19.77
C ALA A 2 19.98 -22.38 19.05
N LYS A 3 20.45 -21.35 19.77
CA LYS A 3 20.59 -19.99 19.24
C LYS A 3 22.07 -19.66 19.03
N GLN A 4 22.36 -18.95 17.98
CA GLN A 4 23.63 -18.27 17.76
C GLN A 4 23.45 -16.80 18.14
N ILE A 5 24.42 -16.24 18.86
CA ILE A 5 24.36 -14.87 19.36
C ILE A 5 25.65 -14.17 18.98
N ILE A 6 25.55 -12.98 18.40
CA ILE A 6 26.66 -12.08 18.11
C ILE A 6 26.43 -10.72 18.77
N TYR A 7 27.51 -10.00 19.08
CA TYR A 7 27.47 -8.78 19.88
C TYR A 7 28.30 -7.65 19.26
N GLY A 8 28.03 -6.45 19.71
CA GLY A 8 28.88 -5.28 19.52
C GLY A 8 29.08 -4.93 18.03
N GLU A 9 30.34 -4.73 17.68
CA GLU A 9 30.71 -4.31 16.33
C GLU A 9 30.38 -5.35 15.26
N GLU A 10 30.51 -6.64 15.57
CA GLU A 10 30.19 -7.73 14.65
C GLU A 10 28.69 -7.73 14.31
N ALA A 11 27.82 -7.59 15.32
CA ALA A 11 26.38 -7.49 15.16
C ALA A 11 25.99 -6.27 14.29
N ARG A 12 26.56 -5.11 14.60
CA ARG A 12 26.31 -3.88 13.84
C ARG A 12 26.77 -3.97 12.38
N LYS A 13 27.93 -4.58 12.11
CA LYS A 13 28.44 -4.79 10.75
C LYS A 13 27.56 -5.77 9.96
N ALA A 14 27.07 -6.84 10.58
CA ALA A 14 26.14 -7.77 9.93
C ALA A 14 24.83 -7.08 9.54
N LEU A 15 24.22 -6.34 10.48
CA LEU A 15 23.02 -5.53 10.17
C LEU A 15 23.28 -4.55 9.03
N GLN A 16 24.40 -3.82 9.06
CA GLN A 16 24.75 -2.86 8.02
C GLN A 16 24.87 -3.51 6.63
N ARG A 17 25.53 -4.67 6.53
CA ARG A 17 25.64 -5.39 5.25
C ARG A 17 24.28 -5.78 4.71
N GLY A 18 23.37 -6.26 5.55
CA GLY A 18 22.02 -6.60 5.14
C GLY A 18 21.19 -5.37 4.69
N VAL A 19 21.28 -4.28 5.46
CA VAL A 19 20.70 -2.98 5.09
C VAL A 19 21.22 -2.51 3.73
N ASP A 20 22.53 -2.59 3.53
CA ASP A 20 23.17 -2.11 2.31
C ASP A 20 22.80 -2.96 1.09
N GLN A 21 22.77 -4.29 1.22
CA GLN A 21 22.39 -5.17 0.11
C GLN A 21 20.97 -4.89 -0.38
N LEU A 22 20.00 -4.76 0.54
CA LEU A 22 18.63 -4.44 0.15
C LEU A 22 18.53 -3.02 -0.42
N ALA A 23 19.05 -2.02 0.28
CA ALA A 23 18.91 -0.63 -0.12
C ALA A 23 19.64 -0.33 -1.43
N ASP A 24 20.83 -0.92 -1.67
CA ASP A 24 21.57 -0.75 -2.90
C ASP A 24 20.85 -1.37 -4.12
N THR A 25 20.04 -2.42 -3.89
CA THR A 25 19.19 -3.02 -4.92
C THR A 25 17.98 -2.13 -5.23
N VAL A 26 17.35 -1.53 -4.20
CA VAL A 26 16.14 -0.70 -4.37
C VAL A 26 16.48 0.69 -4.91
N LYS A 27 17.53 1.36 -4.43
CA LYS A 27 17.83 2.78 -4.74
C LYS A 27 18.09 3.07 -6.22
N ILE A 28 18.46 2.06 -7.02
CA ILE A 28 18.69 2.24 -8.47
C ILE A 28 17.41 2.56 -9.24
N THR A 29 16.25 2.36 -8.64
CA THR A 29 14.95 2.67 -9.25
C THR A 29 14.52 4.12 -9.06
N LEU A 30 15.20 4.90 -8.19
CA LEU A 30 14.78 6.24 -7.79
C LEU A 30 14.99 7.27 -8.89
N GLY A 31 13.95 8.06 -9.15
CA GLY A 31 13.98 9.22 -10.06
C GLY A 31 13.72 8.89 -11.53
N PRO A 32 13.66 9.91 -12.42
CA PRO A 32 13.22 9.75 -13.81
C PRO A 32 14.19 8.93 -14.69
N LYS A 33 15.45 8.78 -14.27
CA LYS A 33 16.44 7.89 -14.91
C LYS A 33 16.72 6.64 -14.07
N GLY A 34 15.84 6.32 -13.12
CA GLY A 34 15.86 5.06 -12.40
C GLY A 34 15.65 3.86 -13.33
N ARG A 35 16.16 2.70 -12.92
CA ARG A 35 16.11 1.48 -13.72
C ARG A 35 15.32 0.40 -13.02
N ASN A 36 14.80 -0.53 -13.78
CA ASN A 36 14.06 -1.66 -13.25
C ASN A 36 14.98 -2.72 -12.64
N VAL A 37 14.45 -3.46 -11.69
CA VAL A 37 15.02 -4.69 -11.13
C VAL A 37 14.28 -5.89 -11.68
N VAL A 38 15.00 -6.97 -11.97
CA VAL A 38 14.42 -8.25 -12.40
C VAL A 38 14.40 -9.19 -11.22
N LEU A 39 13.22 -9.63 -10.82
CA LEU A 39 12.98 -10.55 -9.71
C LEU A 39 12.70 -11.95 -10.25
N GLY A 40 13.53 -12.92 -9.87
CA GLY A 40 13.34 -14.33 -10.24
C GLY A 40 12.15 -14.93 -9.50
N LYS A 41 11.26 -15.59 -10.21
CA LYS A 41 10.15 -16.35 -9.62
C LYS A 41 10.41 -17.85 -9.71
N LYS A 42 10.03 -18.61 -8.68
CA LYS A 42 10.16 -20.09 -8.69
C LYS A 42 9.31 -20.72 -9.80
N PHE A 43 8.19 -20.09 -10.15
CA PHE A 43 7.28 -20.49 -11.21
C PHE A 43 6.85 -19.28 -12.03
N GLY A 44 6.76 -19.42 -13.34
CA GLY A 44 6.36 -18.36 -14.27
C GLY A 44 7.53 -17.50 -14.76
N ALA A 45 7.19 -16.39 -15.43
CA ALA A 45 8.18 -15.43 -15.93
C ALA A 45 8.74 -14.57 -14.78
N PRO A 46 10.02 -14.12 -14.88
CA PRO A 46 10.56 -13.14 -13.96
C PRO A 46 9.71 -11.86 -13.94
N LEU A 47 9.59 -11.24 -12.76
CA LEU A 47 8.93 -9.95 -12.61
C LEU A 47 9.95 -8.82 -12.85
N ILE A 48 9.62 -7.91 -13.73
CA ILE A 48 10.39 -6.67 -13.94
C ILE A 48 9.62 -5.55 -13.28
N THR A 49 10.26 -4.82 -12.37
CA THR A 49 9.60 -3.74 -11.62
C THR A 49 10.60 -2.68 -11.17
N ASN A 50 10.12 -1.47 -10.94
CA ASN A 50 10.81 -0.38 -10.26
C ASN A 50 10.16 -0.04 -8.90
N ASP A 51 9.09 -0.73 -8.51
CA ASP A 51 8.45 -0.52 -7.22
C ASP A 51 9.34 -1.02 -6.07
N GLY A 52 9.69 -0.08 -5.17
CA GLY A 52 10.62 -0.34 -4.07
C GLY A 52 10.11 -1.36 -3.06
N VAL A 53 8.80 -1.38 -2.74
CA VAL A 53 8.25 -2.33 -1.76
C VAL A 53 8.20 -3.74 -2.32
N THR A 54 7.84 -3.90 -3.59
CA THR A 54 7.85 -5.21 -4.27
C THR A 54 9.26 -5.79 -4.32
N ILE A 55 10.27 -4.97 -4.65
CA ILE A 55 11.67 -5.40 -4.64
C ILE A 55 12.10 -5.78 -3.22
N ALA A 56 11.80 -4.94 -2.22
CA ALA A 56 12.20 -5.18 -0.84
C ALA A 56 11.60 -6.45 -0.24
N LYS A 57 10.38 -6.82 -0.61
CA LYS A 57 9.69 -8.04 -0.16
C LYS A 57 10.34 -9.33 -0.68
N GLU A 58 10.93 -9.30 -1.87
CA GLU A 58 11.54 -10.47 -2.51
C GLU A 58 13.00 -10.72 -2.06
N ILE A 59 13.64 -9.75 -1.38
CA ILE A 59 15.03 -9.91 -0.95
C ILE A 59 15.07 -10.69 0.35
N GLU A 60 15.70 -11.86 0.30
CA GLU A 60 16.02 -12.72 1.41
C GLU A 60 17.50 -13.12 1.32
N LEU A 61 18.27 -12.94 2.40
CA LEU A 61 19.70 -13.16 2.41
C LEU A 61 20.02 -14.49 3.11
N GLU A 62 21.08 -15.16 2.64
CA GLU A 62 21.50 -16.46 3.15
C GLU A 62 22.01 -16.38 4.59
N ASP A 63 22.78 -15.33 4.93
CA ASP A 63 23.24 -15.09 6.30
C ASP A 63 22.09 -14.58 7.16
N PRO A 64 21.70 -15.29 8.25
CA PRO A 64 20.55 -14.92 9.07
C PRO A 64 20.72 -13.57 9.77
N PHE A 65 21.95 -13.14 10.10
CA PHE A 65 22.20 -11.86 10.75
C PHE A 65 22.14 -10.69 9.75
N GLU A 66 22.67 -10.87 8.54
CA GLU A 66 22.50 -9.91 7.46
C GLU A 66 21.04 -9.81 7.05
N ASN A 67 20.34 -10.95 6.98
CA ASN A 67 18.92 -10.99 6.67
C ASN A 67 18.06 -10.20 7.67
N MET A 68 18.42 -10.16 8.96
CA MET A 68 17.76 -9.29 9.95
C MET A 68 17.87 -7.81 9.53
N GLY A 69 19.04 -7.37 9.05
CA GLY A 69 19.24 -6.01 8.54
C GLY A 69 18.36 -5.72 7.33
N ALA A 70 18.30 -6.63 6.37
CA ALA A 70 17.42 -6.53 5.21
C ALA A 70 15.94 -6.48 5.62
N GLN A 71 15.51 -7.33 6.57
CA GLN A 71 14.13 -7.35 7.06
C GLN A 71 13.71 -6.03 7.73
N LEU A 72 14.62 -5.38 8.49
CA LEU A 72 14.34 -4.08 9.11
C LEU A 72 14.12 -2.98 8.06
N ILE A 73 14.92 -2.96 7.00
CA ILE A 73 14.71 -2.01 5.90
C ILE A 73 13.47 -2.35 5.07
N ARG A 74 13.16 -3.63 4.87
CA ARG A 74 11.90 -4.06 4.27
C ARG A 74 10.70 -3.54 5.06
N GLU A 75 10.78 -3.51 6.39
CA GLU A 75 9.71 -2.94 7.22
C GLU A 75 9.52 -1.44 6.97
N VAL A 76 10.60 -0.66 6.80
CA VAL A 76 10.52 0.77 6.42
C VAL A 76 9.73 0.95 5.12
N SER A 77 10.08 0.17 4.09
CA SER A 77 9.42 0.19 2.78
C SER A 77 7.94 -0.18 2.90
N THR A 78 7.64 -1.28 3.60
CA THR A 78 6.28 -1.78 3.78
C THR A 78 5.40 -0.80 4.55
N LYS A 79 5.91 -0.24 5.67
CA LYS A 79 5.14 0.74 6.46
C LYS A 79 4.88 2.03 5.70
N THR A 80 5.82 2.46 4.86
CA THR A 80 5.62 3.64 4.02
C THR A 80 4.55 3.37 2.95
N ASN A 81 4.57 2.18 2.35
CA ASN A 81 3.52 1.74 1.44
C ASN A 81 2.14 1.69 2.10
N ASP A 82 2.04 1.11 3.31
CA ASP A 82 0.77 0.97 4.05
C ASP A 82 0.13 2.35 4.36
N VAL A 83 0.94 3.39 4.63
CA VAL A 83 0.47 4.72 5.04
C VAL A 83 0.23 5.65 3.85
N ALA A 84 1.12 5.64 2.87
CA ALA A 84 1.15 6.61 1.79
C ALA A 84 0.99 6.00 0.39
N GLY A 85 1.18 4.70 0.25
CA GLY A 85 1.05 3.96 -1.00
C GLY A 85 2.13 4.26 -2.05
N ASP A 86 3.11 5.12 -1.71
CA ASP A 86 4.25 5.50 -2.56
C ASP A 86 5.43 5.93 -1.67
N GLY A 87 6.57 6.28 -2.27
CA GLY A 87 7.78 6.78 -1.58
C GLY A 87 8.61 5.71 -0.89
N THR A 88 8.38 4.45 -1.18
CA THR A 88 9.05 3.29 -0.57
C THR A 88 10.55 3.28 -0.84
N THR A 89 10.97 3.66 -2.04
CA THR A 89 12.37 3.80 -2.43
C THR A 89 13.04 4.95 -1.69
N SER A 90 12.38 6.11 -1.58
CA SER A 90 12.88 7.27 -0.83
C SER A 90 13.08 6.96 0.65
N ALA A 91 12.12 6.24 1.26
CA ALA A 91 12.21 5.78 2.65
C ALA A 91 13.40 4.85 2.88
N THR A 92 13.63 3.92 1.96
CA THR A 92 14.78 2.99 1.98
C THR A 92 16.11 3.74 1.89
N VAL A 93 16.23 4.72 0.98
CA VAL A 93 17.43 5.56 0.81
C VAL A 93 17.70 6.39 2.06
N LEU A 94 16.67 7.00 2.65
CA LEU A 94 16.78 7.76 3.89
C LEU A 94 17.25 6.88 5.06
N ALA A 95 16.66 5.70 5.22
CA ALA A 95 17.02 4.77 6.29
C ALA A 95 18.47 4.28 6.15
N GLN A 96 18.89 3.90 4.94
CA GLN A 96 20.29 3.52 4.69
C GLN A 96 21.26 4.65 5.06
N ALA A 97 20.95 5.88 4.65
CA ALA A 97 21.80 7.04 4.95
C ALA A 97 21.88 7.31 6.46
N MET A 98 20.76 7.23 7.18
CA MET A 98 20.71 7.41 8.63
C MET A 98 21.53 6.34 9.36
N ILE A 99 21.38 5.07 8.96
CA ILE A 99 22.10 3.96 9.57
C ILE A 99 23.61 4.08 9.30
N ARG A 100 24.01 4.35 8.06
CA ARG A 100 25.44 4.52 7.69
C ARG A 100 26.10 5.66 8.49
N GLU A 101 25.45 6.83 8.57
CA GLU A 101 25.98 7.96 9.36
C GLU A 101 25.94 7.68 10.86
N GLY A 102 24.89 7.04 11.36
CA GLY A 102 24.77 6.66 12.76
C GLY A 102 25.86 5.68 13.22
N LEU A 103 26.11 4.64 12.44
CA LEU A 103 27.14 3.63 12.77
C LEU A 103 28.56 4.22 12.79
N LYS A 104 28.88 5.19 11.93
CA LYS A 104 30.16 5.91 11.99
C LYS A 104 30.34 6.61 13.35
N ASN A 105 29.29 7.28 13.83
CA ASN A 105 29.32 7.99 15.10
C ASN A 105 29.34 7.03 16.30
N LEU A 106 28.66 5.89 16.23
CA LEU A 106 28.73 4.84 17.25
C LEU A 106 30.14 4.26 17.35
N ALA A 107 30.80 4.00 16.21
CA ALA A 107 32.19 3.55 16.19
C ALA A 107 33.15 4.59 16.79
N ALA A 108 32.79 5.87 16.72
CA ALA A 108 33.52 6.96 17.38
C ALA A 108 33.21 7.10 18.89
N GLY A 109 32.35 6.26 19.46
CA GLY A 109 32.04 6.21 20.89
C GLY A 109 30.83 7.04 21.32
N ALA A 110 29.98 7.50 20.39
CA ALA A 110 28.76 8.21 20.73
C ALA A 110 27.74 7.31 21.44
N ASN A 111 27.00 7.86 22.40
CA ASN A 111 25.97 7.12 23.13
C ASN A 111 24.68 7.00 22.30
N PRO A 112 24.27 5.77 21.90
CA PRO A 112 23.14 5.55 21.00
C PRO A 112 21.80 6.04 21.57
N MET A 113 21.60 5.92 22.88
CA MET A 113 20.35 6.33 23.54
C MET A 113 20.21 7.85 23.58
N VAL A 114 21.33 8.58 23.65
CA VAL A 114 21.34 10.06 23.60
C VAL A 114 21.18 10.52 22.15
N MET A 115 21.89 9.87 21.21
CA MET A 115 21.75 10.14 19.77
C MET A 115 20.28 9.98 19.31
N ARG A 116 19.58 8.93 19.76
CA ARG A 116 18.17 8.69 19.44
C ARG A 116 17.27 9.88 19.75
N ARG A 117 17.51 10.59 20.87
CA ARG A 117 16.75 11.81 21.22
C ARG A 117 16.99 12.93 20.22
N GLY A 118 18.24 13.09 19.78
CA GLY A 118 18.59 14.07 18.75
C GLY A 118 17.99 13.74 17.39
N ILE A 119 18.00 12.47 17.00
CA ILE A 119 17.33 11.96 15.80
C ILE A 119 15.84 12.33 15.85
N GLN A 120 15.15 12.03 16.95
CA GLN A 120 13.72 12.31 17.10
C GLN A 120 13.43 13.80 16.95
N LYS A 121 14.11 14.69 17.68
CA LYS A 121 13.90 16.15 17.61
C LYS A 121 14.16 16.72 16.21
N ALA A 122 15.19 16.24 15.52
CA ALA A 122 15.51 16.69 14.19
C ALA A 122 14.51 16.17 13.14
N THR A 123 14.00 14.95 13.33
CA THR A 123 12.94 14.37 12.49
C THR A 123 11.65 15.18 12.61
N GLU A 124 11.21 15.50 13.83
CA GLU A 124 10.03 16.34 14.08
C GLU A 124 10.17 17.71 13.39
N ALA A 125 11.31 18.38 13.58
CA ALA A 125 11.56 19.67 12.94
C ALA A 125 11.61 19.60 11.40
N ALA A 126 12.13 18.51 10.84
CA ALA A 126 12.16 18.28 9.40
C ALA A 126 10.76 18.00 8.82
N VAL A 127 9.95 17.20 9.53
CA VAL A 127 8.55 16.92 9.17
C VAL A 127 7.71 18.21 9.21
N ASP A 128 7.88 19.04 10.24
CA ASP A 128 7.21 20.33 10.34
C ASP A 128 7.60 21.28 9.19
N ALA A 129 8.87 21.26 8.79
CA ALA A 129 9.33 22.04 7.64
C ALA A 129 8.72 21.54 6.31
N ILE A 130 8.59 20.20 6.13
CA ILE A 130 7.91 19.63 4.95
C ILE A 130 6.45 20.08 4.93
N ARG A 131 5.71 19.94 6.06
CA ARG A 131 4.31 20.36 6.17
C ARG A 131 4.11 21.84 5.94
N THR A 132 4.99 22.68 6.48
CA THR A 132 4.90 24.15 6.34
C THR A 132 5.07 24.61 4.89
N ASN A 133 5.86 23.88 4.10
CA ASN A 133 6.07 24.18 2.68
C ASN A 133 5.05 23.48 1.76
N SER A 134 4.10 22.73 2.31
CA SER A 134 3.05 22.08 1.55
C SER A 134 2.09 23.10 0.92
N GLN A 135 1.71 22.83 -0.32
CA GLN A 135 0.68 23.58 -1.04
C GLN A 135 -0.52 22.67 -1.32
N PRO A 136 -1.75 23.14 -1.10
CA PRO A 136 -2.93 22.34 -1.40
C PRO A 136 -3.04 22.08 -2.90
N VAL A 137 -3.54 20.92 -3.27
CA VAL A 137 -3.85 20.56 -4.67
C VAL A 137 -5.01 21.44 -5.15
N SER A 138 -4.82 22.17 -6.25
CA SER A 138 -5.75 23.17 -6.75
C SER A 138 -6.51 22.77 -8.01
N GLY A 139 -6.75 21.47 -8.22
CA GLY A 139 -7.58 20.98 -9.35
C GLY A 139 -6.96 19.80 -10.10
N SER A 140 -7.62 19.41 -11.19
CA SER A 140 -7.25 18.24 -12.01
C SER A 140 -5.85 18.34 -12.62
N GLY A 141 -5.36 19.57 -12.86
CA GLY A 141 -4.01 19.80 -13.40
C GLY A 141 -2.90 19.36 -12.43
N ASP A 142 -3.03 19.68 -11.13
CA ASP A 142 -2.04 19.24 -10.13
C ASP A 142 -2.13 17.73 -9.89
N ILE A 143 -3.34 17.18 -9.91
CA ILE A 143 -3.57 15.74 -9.84
C ILE A 143 -2.86 15.02 -10.99
N ALA A 144 -3.02 15.53 -12.22
CA ALA A 144 -2.35 14.97 -13.39
C ALA A 144 -0.81 15.04 -13.28
N ARG A 145 -0.26 16.13 -12.72
CA ARG A 145 1.19 16.27 -12.48
C ARG A 145 1.72 15.24 -11.49
N VAL A 146 1.05 15.08 -10.34
CA VAL A 146 1.42 14.06 -9.35
C VAL A 146 1.39 12.66 -9.98
N GLY A 147 0.30 12.33 -10.67
CA GLY A 147 0.16 11.04 -11.34
C GLY A 147 1.22 10.83 -12.43
N ALA A 148 1.56 11.85 -13.19
CA ALA A 148 2.59 11.79 -14.23
C ALA A 148 4.00 11.59 -13.64
N ILE A 149 4.34 12.26 -12.55
CA ILE A 149 5.65 12.10 -11.87
C ILE A 149 5.77 10.71 -11.28
N SER A 150 4.78 10.23 -10.54
CA SER A 150 4.82 8.90 -9.91
C SER A 150 4.83 7.78 -10.95
N SER A 151 4.01 7.89 -12.02
CA SER A 151 3.98 6.89 -13.09
C SER A 151 5.10 7.06 -14.13
N SER A 152 5.83 8.17 -14.14
CA SER A 152 6.74 8.55 -15.22
C SER A 152 6.07 8.56 -16.61
N ASP A 153 4.75 8.87 -16.66
CA ASP A 153 3.94 8.86 -17.88
C ASP A 153 2.81 9.91 -17.79
N GLU A 154 2.88 10.93 -18.68
CA GLU A 154 1.88 12.01 -18.72
C GLU A 154 0.47 11.51 -19.07
N HIS A 155 0.37 10.47 -19.90
CA HIS A 155 -0.92 9.92 -20.28
C HIS A 155 -1.61 9.26 -19.09
N ILE A 156 -0.87 8.51 -18.29
CA ILE A 156 -1.37 7.90 -17.04
C ILE A 156 -1.80 8.99 -16.05
N GLY A 157 -1.01 10.04 -15.89
CA GLY A 157 -1.38 11.17 -15.02
C GLY A 157 -2.70 11.81 -15.42
N LYS A 158 -2.93 12.03 -16.71
CA LYS A 158 -4.21 12.56 -17.24
C LYS A 158 -5.38 11.59 -17.00
N LEU A 159 -5.18 10.29 -17.25
CA LEU A 159 -6.22 9.27 -17.00
C LEU A 159 -6.63 9.22 -15.53
N ILE A 160 -5.68 9.32 -14.61
CA ILE A 160 -5.97 9.35 -13.16
C ILE A 160 -6.77 10.61 -12.82
N ALA A 161 -6.35 11.78 -13.32
CA ALA A 161 -7.07 13.04 -13.07
C ALA A 161 -8.50 13.00 -13.60
N GLU A 162 -8.70 12.52 -14.82
CA GLU A 162 -10.04 12.33 -15.42
C GLU A 162 -10.89 11.34 -14.61
N ALA A 163 -10.28 10.23 -14.14
CA ALA A 163 -10.99 9.26 -13.32
C ALA A 163 -11.43 9.88 -11.99
N MET A 164 -10.55 10.65 -11.31
CA MET A 164 -10.88 11.34 -10.07
C MET A 164 -11.96 12.40 -10.25
N GLU A 165 -11.97 13.11 -11.37
CA GLU A 165 -12.97 14.13 -11.66
C GLU A 165 -14.37 13.49 -11.89
N LYS A 166 -14.42 12.34 -12.57
CA LYS A 166 -15.68 11.62 -12.87
C LYS A 166 -16.34 11.02 -11.64
N VAL A 167 -15.59 10.52 -10.67
CA VAL A 167 -16.14 9.82 -9.50
C VAL A 167 -16.27 10.67 -8.25
N SER A 168 -16.06 11.99 -8.33
CA SER A 168 -16.01 12.91 -7.19
C SER A 168 -14.89 12.65 -6.17
N GLN A 169 -14.72 13.55 -5.22
CA GLN A 169 -13.60 13.47 -4.22
C GLN A 169 -13.63 12.20 -3.35
N ASN A 170 -14.81 11.62 -3.13
CA ASN A 170 -15.00 10.39 -2.35
C ASN A 170 -15.19 9.14 -3.23
N GLY A 171 -14.99 9.27 -4.54
CA GLY A 171 -15.18 8.19 -5.49
C GLY A 171 -14.04 7.15 -5.43
N VAL A 172 -14.37 5.93 -5.76
CA VAL A 172 -13.43 4.82 -5.77
C VAL A 172 -12.83 4.65 -7.16
N ILE A 173 -11.51 4.48 -7.22
CA ILE A 173 -10.79 4.15 -8.44
C ILE A 173 -10.09 2.81 -8.23
N THR A 174 -10.32 1.87 -9.13
CA THR A 174 -9.67 0.56 -9.17
C THR A 174 -8.82 0.43 -10.43
N VAL A 175 -7.81 -0.44 -10.37
CA VAL A 175 -6.92 -0.73 -11.49
C VAL A 175 -7.07 -2.20 -11.86
N GLU A 176 -7.43 -2.45 -13.11
CA GLU A 176 -7.67 -3.80 -13.63
C GLU A 176 -6.94 -4.04 -14.95
N GLU A 177 -6.78 -5.30 -15.30
CA GLU A 177 -6.19 -5.70 -16.57
C GLU A 177 -7.19 -5.49 -17.72
N SER A 178 -6.73 -4.88 -18.82
CA SER A 178 -7.50 -4.76 -20.06
C SER A 178 -7.36 -6.05 -20.87
N LYS A 179 -8.41 -6.37 -21.62
CA LYS A 179 -8.36 -7.43 -22.65
C LYS A 179 -7.71 -6.95 -23.96
N THR A 180 -7.43 -5.64 -24.05
CA THR A 180 -6.82 -5.00 -25.23
C THR A 180 -5.46 -4.42 -24.86
N ALA A 181 -4.67 -4.02 -25.85
CA ALA A 181 -3.38 -3.37 -25.62
C ALA A 181 -3.52 -1.90 -25.15
N GLU A 182 -4.72 -1.32 -25.16
CA GLU A 182 -4.97 0.07 -24.78
C GLU A 182 -5.22 0.22 -23.28
N THR A 183 -4.69 1.30 -22.70
CA THR A 183 -4.98 1.72 -21.32
C THR A 183 -6.02 2.84 -21.35
N TYR A 184 -7.14 2.66 -20.66
CA TYR A 184 -8.24 3.62 -20.63
C TYR A 184 -8.98 3.59 -19.28
N SER A 185 -9.82 4.61 -19.03
CA SER A 185 -10.66 4.67 -17.85
C SER A 185 -12.14 4.62 -18.22
N GLU A 186 -12.92 3.88 -17.45
CA GLU A 186 -14.39 3.83 -17.54
C GLU A 186 -15.00 4.00 -16.15
N VAL A 187 -16.23 4.46 -16.09
CA VAL A 187 -17.01 4.55 -14.83
C VAL A 187 -18.13 3.53 -14.89
N VAL A 188 -18.21 2.71 -13.87
CA VAL A 188 -19.22 1.64 -13.74
C VAL A 188 -20.01 1.80 -12.43
N GLU A 189 -21.19 1.20 -12.37
CA GLU A 189 -21.95 1.10 -11.12
C GLU A 189 -21.15 0.29 -10.10
N GLY A 190 -21.03 0.83 -8.89
CA GLY A 190 -20.27 0.18 -7.83
C GLY A 190 -20.24 1.02 -6.56
N MET A 191 -19.73 0.44 -5.50
CA MET A 191 -19.54 1.15 -4.24
C MET A 191 -18.41 0.55 -3.41
N GLN A 192 -17.87 1.35 -2.50
CA GLN A 192 -16.95 0.91 -1.47
C GLN A 192 -17.52 1.18 -0.08
N PHE A 193 -17.23 0.28 0.85
CA PHE A 193 -17.53 0.48 2.26
C PHE A 193 -16.38 0.03 3.17
N ASP A 194 -16.32 0.60 4.37
CA ASP A 194 -15.20 0.48 5.31
C ASP A 194 -15.32 -0.77 6.18
N ARG A 195 -15.30 -1.93 5.56
CA ARG A 195 -15.19 -3.26 6.18
C ARG A 195 -14.38 -4.15 5.27
N GLY A 196 -13.39 -4.81 5.83
CA GLY A 196 -12.53 -5.76 5.12
C GLY A 196 -12.88 -7.22 5.45
N TYR A 197 -12.00 -8.12 5.04
CA TYR A 197 -12.17 -9.55 5.31
C TYR A 197 -12.09 -9.87 6.81
N VAL A 198 -12.86 -10.89 7.24
CA VAL A 198 -12.90 -11.33 8.64
C VAL A 198 -11.55 -11.92 9.09
N THR A 199 -10.80 -12.54 8.19
CA THR A 199 -9.50 -13.14 8.49
C THR A 199 -8.56 -13.11 7.28
N PRO A 200 -7.23 -12.96 7.49
CA PRO A 200 -6.23 -13.00 6.42
C PRO A 200 -6.21 -14.30 5.61
N TYR A 201 -6.69 -15.41 6.15
CA TYR A 201 -6.79 -16.68 5.43
C TYR A 201 -7.75 -16.63 4.22
N MET A 202 -8.50 -15.55 4.07
CA MET A 202 -9.45 -15.35 2.95
C MET A 202 -8.85 -14.60 1.75
N VAL A 203 -7.60 -14.11 1.84
CA VAL A 203 -6.94 -13.43 0.72
C VAL A 203 -6.71 -14.38 -0.45
N THR A 204 -6.79 -13.86 -1.66
CA THR A 204 -6.46 -14.56 -2.91
C THR A 204 -5.10 -14.13 -3.45
N ASP A 205 -4.66 -12.92 -3.10
CA ASP A 205 -3.33 -12.37 -3.37
C ASP A 205 -2.62 -12.13 -2.03
N ASN A 206 -1.64 -12.98 -1.72
CA ASN A 206 -0.89 -12.91 -0.48
C ASN A 206 0.13 -11.73 -0.48
N ASP A 207 0.61 -11.31 -1.64
CA ASP A 207 1.59 -10.24 -1.74
C ASP A 207 0.96 -8.88 -1.42
N LYS A 208 -0.28 -8.67 -1.88
CA LYS A 208 -1.08 -7.47 -1.63
C LYS A 208 -1.99 -7.59 -0.40
N MET A 209 -2.10 -8.78 0.20
CA MET A 209 -3.05 -9.07 1.28
C MET A 209 -4.49 -8.69 0.91
N GLU A 210 -4.90 -9.01 -0.31
CA GLU A 210 -6.21 -8.71 -0.87
C GLU A 210 -6.93 -9.98 -1.32
N ALA A 211 -8.26 -9.96 -1.27
CA ALA A 211 -9.10 -10.96 -1.91
C ALA A 211 -9.80 -10.32 -3.10
N VAL A 212 -9.53 -10.82 -4.30
CA VAL A 212 -10.18 -10.40 -5.53
C VAL A 212 -11.00 -11.57 -6.06
N ILE A 213 -12.31 -11.33 -6.23
CA ILE A 213 -13.27 -12.36 -6.67
C ILE A 213 -14.00 -11.82 -7.90
N ASP A 214 -13.67 -12.37 -9.05
CA ASP A 214 -14.35 -12.06 -10.32
C ASP A 214 -15.62 -12.91 -10.46
N ASP A 215 -16.68 -12.35 -11.06
CA ASP A 215 -17.98 -12.98 -11.25
C ASP A 215 -18.56 -13.53 -9.93
N ALA A 216 -18.52 -12.68 -8.89
CA ALA A 216 -18.89 -13.06 -7.54
C ALA A 216 -20.41 -13.17 -7.36
N LEU A 217 -20.86 -14.23 -6.70
CA LEU A 217 -22.14 -14.27 -6.02
C LEU A 217 -22.02 -13.65 -4.63
N ILE A 218 -23.02 -12.91 -4.16
CA ILE A 218 -22.98 -12.16 -2.90
C ILE A 218 -24.16 -12.54 -2.03
N LEU A 219 -23.90 -13.20 -0.92
CA LEU A 219 -24.89 -13.45 0.13
C LEU A 219 -24.90 -12.26 1.09
N ILE A 220 -26.05 -11.62 1.25
CA ILE A 220 -26.23 -10.43 2.07
C ILE A 220 -27.20 -10.74 3.19
N THR A 221 -26.78 -10.59 4.45
CA THR A 221 -27.63 -10.86 5.61
C THR A 221 -27.30 -9.94 6.78
N ASP A 222 -28.29 -9.60 7.58
CA ASP A 222 -28.16 -8.91 8.86
C ASP A 222 -27.93 -9.88 10.04
N LYS A 223 -27.88 -11.18 9.76
CA LYS A 223 -27.68 -12.22 10.77
C LYS A 223 -26.21 -12.46 11.05
N LYS A 224 -25.95 -12.93 12.25
CA LYS A 224 -24.68 -13.53 12.64
C LYS A 224 -24.67 -15.01 12.23
N ILE A 225 -23.60 -15.45 11.59
CA ILE A 225 -23.43 -16.82 11.12
C ILE A 225 -22.37 -17.50 12.00
N SER A 226 -22.81 -18.42 12.88
CA SER A 226 -21.91 -19.20 13.74
C SER A 226 -21.98 -20.70 13.47
N ASN A 227 -23.11 -21.19 12.95
CA ASN A 227 -23.32 -22.59 12.62
C ASN A 227 -23.31 -22.79 11.10
N ILE A 228 -22.49 -23.72 10.60
CA ILE A 228 -22.38 -24.02 9.18
C ILE A 228 -23.68 -24.55 8.56
N GLN A 229 -24.49 -25.25 9.33
CA GLN A 229 -25.75 -25.85 8.88
C GLN A 229 -26.74 -24.79 8.37
N GLU A 230 -26.67 -23.56 8.89
CA GLU A 230 -27.56 -22.47 8.47
C GLU A 230 -27.31 -22.01 7.02
N ILE A 231 -26.08 -22.14 6.52
CA ILE A 231 -25.69 -21.70 5.18
C ILE A 231 -25.31 -22.87 4.26
N LEU A 232 -25.32 -24.10 4.75
CA LEU A 232 -24.91 -25.29 3.97
C LEU A 232 -25.67 -25.42 2.65
N PRO A 233 -27.01 -25.25 2.58
CA PRO A 233 -27.73 -25.34 1.31
C PRO A 233 -27.29 -24.29 0.29
N VAL A 234 -26.99 -23.06 0.74
CA VAL A 234 -26.48 -21.99 -0.13
C VAL A 234 -25.08 -22.32 -0.63
N LEU A 235 -24.20 -22.83 0.25
CA LEU A 235 -22.85 -23.23 -0.13
C LEU A 235 -22.87 -24.36 -1.17
N GLU A 236 -23.72 -25.36 -1.00
CA GLU A 236 -23.89 -26.46 -1.96
C GLU A 236 -24.42 -25.96 -3.32
N ALA A 237 -25.39 -25.03 -3.31
CA ALA A 237 -25.92 -24.43 -4.51
C ALA A 237 -24.85 -23.61 -5.26
N VAL A 238 -24.03 -22.82 -4.54
CA VAL A 238 -22.92 -22.04 -5.10
C VAL A 238 -21.82 -22.95 -5.65
N LEU A 239 -21.47 -24.04 -4.95
CA LEU A 239 -20.48 -25.02 -5.39
C LEU A 239 -20.86 -25.67 -6.72
N ASN A 240 -22.14 -25.94 -6.92
CA ASN A 240 -22.65 -26.52 -8.17
C ASN A 240 -22.76 -25.51 -9.32
N ALA A 241 -22.76 -24.20 -9.00
CA ALA A 241 -22.90 -23.13 -9.99
C ALA A 241 -21.52 -22.50 -10.37
N VAL A 242 -21.07 -21.53 -9.61
CA VAL A 242 -19.96 -20.63 -9.99
C VAL A 242 -18.72 -20.84 -9.10
N LYS A 243 -18.82 -21.49 -7.95
CA LYS A 243 -17.76 -21.72 -6.95
C LYS A 243 -17.11 -20.47 -6.37
N LYS A 244 -17.73 -19.29 -6.50
CA LYS A 244 -17.20 -18.00 -6.05
C LYS A 244 -18.26 -17.27 -5.25
N LEU A 245 -17.99 -16.99 -3.97
CA LEU A 245 -18.94 -16.41 -3.04
C LEU A 245 -18.31 -15.33 -2.18
N VAL A 246 -19.01 -14.22 -2.04
CA VAL A 246 -18.77 -13.21 -1.01
C VAL A 246 -19.92 -13.28 0.00
N ILE A 247 -19.63 -13.37 1.28
CA ILE A 247 -20.63 -13.37 2.35
C ILE A 247 -20.50 -12.05 3.11
N ILE A 248 -21.55 -11.25 3.09
CA ILE A 248 -21.67 -10.01 3.87
C ILE A 248 -22.71 -10.28 4.96
N ALA A 249 -22.25 -10.39 6.22
CA ALA A 249 -23.08 -10.74 7.36
C ALA A 249 -22.77 -9.85 8.56
N ASP A 250 -23.67 -9.79 9.56
CA ASP A 250 -23.37 -9.06 10.82
C ASP A 250 -22.06 -9.52 11.43
N ASP A 251 -21.90 -10.82 11.60
CA ASP A 251 -20.62 -11.45 11.95
C ASP A 251 -20.58 -12.88 11.42
N ILE A 252 -19.37 -13.41 11.23
CA ILE A 252 -19.15 -14.80 10.84
C ILE A 252 -18.05 -15.35 11.76
N GLU A 253 -18.41 -16.35 12.56
CA GLU A 253 -17.49 -16.88 13.58
C GLU A 253 -17.66 -18.38 13.81
N GLY A 254 -16.89 -18.92 14.75
CA GLY A 254 -17.04 -20.29 15.26
C GLY A 254 -16.84 -21.36 14.19
N GLU A 255 -17.71 -22.36 14.21
CA GLU A 255 -17.67 -23.53 13.32
C GLU A 255 -17.87 -23.14 11.85
N ALA A 256 -18.76 -22.17 11.58
CA ALA A 256 -19.04 -21.71 10.22
C ALA A 256 -17.78 -21.11 9.57
N LEU A 257 -17.11 -20.21 10.28
CA LEU A 257 -15.89 -19.58 9.79
C LEU A 257 -14.76 -20.60 9.56
N ALA A 258 -14.54 -21.51 10.53
CA ALA A 258 -13.51 -22.54 10.42
C ALA A 258 -13.74 -23.48 9.22
N THR A 259 -14.98 -23.89 8.99
CA THR A 259 -15.36 -24.76 7.89
C THR A 259 -15.16 -24.06 6.53
N ILE A 260 -15.55 -22.78 6.40
CA ILE A 260 -15.35 -22.00 5.19
C ILE A 260 -13.85 -21.87 4.88
N ILE A 261 -13.04 -21.51 5.88
CA ILE A 261 -11.57 -21.37 5.72
C ILE A 261 -10.96 -22.69 5.25
N LEU A 262 -11.31 -23.80 5.89
CA LEU A 262 -10.78 -25.12 5.56
C LEU A 262 -11.09 -25.52 4.12
N ASN A 263 -12.32 -25.29 3.66
CA ASN A 263 -12.73 -25.62 2.29
C ASN A 263 -12.06 -24.69 1.26
N LYS A 264 -11.90 -23.41 1.58
CA LYS A 264 -11.13 -22.48 0.73
C LYS A 264 -9.66 -22.93 0.61
N LEU A 265 -9.00 -23.27 1.72
CA LEU A 265 -7.61 -23.74 1.72
C LEU A 265 -7.43 -25.06 0.94
N ARG A 266 -8.45 -25.90 0.92
CA ARG A 266 -8.49 -27.12 0.09
C ARG A 266 -8.77 -26.84 -1.39
N GLY A 267 -9.03 -25.60 -1.77
CA GLY A 267 -9.34 -25.22 -3.15
C GLY A 267 -10.72 -25.68 -3.64
N THR A 268 -11.63 -26.06 -2.73
CA THR A 268 -12.97 -26.52 -3.08
C THR A 268 -13.80 -25.41 -3.71
N PHE A 269 -13.72 -24.19 -3.13
CA PHE A 269 -14.35 -22.98 -3.66
C PHE A 269 -13.62 -21.73 -3.18
N THR A 270 -13.84 -20.61 -3.86
CA THR A 270 -13.32 -19.31 -3.46
C THR A 270 -14.38 -18.57 -2.67
N CYS A 271 -14.09 -18.24 -1.42
CA CYS A 271 -15.03 -17.52 -0.55
C CYS A 271 -14.31 -16.45 0.25
N VAL A 272 -14.96 -15.30 0.40
CA VAL A 272 -14.56 -14.22 1.29
C VAL A 272 -15.73 -13.85 2.19
N CYS A 273 -15.45 -13.73 3.48
CA CYS A 273 -16.40 -13.28 4.47
C CYS A 273 -16.06 -11.86 4.92
N VAL A 274 -17.04 -10.98 4.92
CA VAL A 274 -16.95 -9.56 5.26
C VAL A 274 -18.02 -9.23 6.30
N LYS A 275 -17.67 -8.42 7.29
CA LYS A 275 -18.68 -7.90 8.23
C LYS A 275 -19.51 -6.82 7.58
N ALA A 276 -20.80 -6.83 7.86
CA ALA A 276 -21.72 -5.81 7.37
C ALA A 276 -21.31 -4.40 7.82
N PRO A 277 -21.38 -3.39 6.93
CA PRO A 277 -21.05 -2.01 7.28
C PRO A 277 -22.13 -1.39 8.18
N GLY A 278 -21.71 -0.46 9.04
CA GLY A 278 -22.62 0.24 9.96
C GLY A 278 -23.07 -0.57 11.17
N PHE A 279 -23.99 0.01 11.96
CA PHE A 279 -24.57 -0.58 13.17
C PHE A 279 -26.07 -0.27 13.25
N GLY A 280 -26.86 -1.14 13.88
CA GLY A 280 -28.29 -0.93 14.07
C GLY A 280 -29.05 -0.72 12.76
N ASP A 281 -29.97 0.26 12.74
CA ASP A 281 -30.79 0.54 11.56
C ASP A 281 -29.97 1.01 10.34
N ARG A 282 -28.85 1.69 10.56
CA ARG A 282 -27.93 2.06 9.47
C ARG A 282 -27.34 0.85 8.76
N ARG A 283 -27.04 -0.22 9.49
CA ARG A 283 -26.57 -1.47 8.89
C ARG A 283 -27.62 -2.03 7.93
N LYS A 284 -28.88 -2.06 8.34
CA LYS A 284 -29.97 -2.55 7.49
C LYS A 284 -30.09 -1.73 6.20
N GLU A 285 -30.02 -0.42 6.33
CA GLU A 285 -30.07 0.51 5.21
C GLU A 285 -28.88 0.34 4.24
N MET A 286 -27.66 0.16 4.78
CA MET A 286 -26.48 -0.09 3.95
C MET A 286 -26.51 -1.46 3.28
N LEU A 287 -26.98 -2.50 3.96
CA LEU A 287 -27.19 -3.81 3.35
C LEU A 287 -28.22 -3.77 2.23
N GLN A 288 -29.28 -2.96 2.39
CA GLN A 288 -30.27 -2.74 1.34
C GLN A 288 -29.67 -2.00 0.13
N ASP A 289 -28.80 -1.00 0.36
CA ASP A 289 -28.09 -0.31 -0.71
C ASP A 289 -27.19 -1.27 -1.51
N ILE A 290 -26.47 -2.18 -0.81
CA ILE A 290 -25.65 -3.22 -1.42
C ILE A 290 -26.54 -4.22 -2.21
N ALA A 291 -27.67 -4.62 -1.66
CA ALA A 291 -28.60 -5.55 -2.31
C ALA A 291 -29.15 -4.95 -3.62
N ILE A 292 -29.57 -3.70 -3.60
CA ILE A 292 -30.06 -2.98 -4.80
C ILE A 292 -28.95 -2.85 -5.84
N LEU A 293 -27.74 -2.47 -5.41
CA LEU A 293 -26.59 -2.34 -6.31
C LEU A 293 -26.23 -3.67 -7.01
N THR A 294 -26.37 -4.77 -6.31
CA THR A 294 -25.95 -6.10 -6.80
C THR A 294 -27.08 -6.94 -7.37
N GLY A 295 -28.33 -6.44 -7.32
CA GLY A 295 -29.52 -7.15 -7.79
C GLY A 295 -29.89 -8.34 -6.92
N GLY A 296 -29.46 -8.34 -5.64
CA GLY A 296 -29.77 -9.37 -4.66
C GLY A 296 -30.84 -8.95 -3.65
N GLN A 297 -31.01 -9.76 -2.62
CA GLN A 297 -31.91 -9.50 -1.50
C GLN A 297 -31.17 -9.60 -0.18
N VAL A 298 -31.57 -8.79 0.81
CA VAL A 298 -31.09 -8.93 2.18
C VAL A 298 -31.86 -10.07 2.84
N ILE A 299 -31.17 -11.10 3.27
CA ILE A 299 -31.77 -12.22 4.02
C ILE A 299 -31.84 -11.81 5.48
N SER A 300 -33.06 -11.46 5.92
CA SER A 300 -33.33 -10.93 7.26
C SER A 300 -34.47 -11.66 7.94
N THR A 301 -34.33 -11.87 9.25
CA THR A 301 -35.42 -12.40 10.08
C THR A 301 -36.61 -11.46 10.17
N ASP A 302 -36.38 -10.16 10.12
CA ASP A 302 -37.45 -9.15 10.15
C ASP A 302 -38.37 -9.29 8.92
N LEU A 303 -37.84 -9.84 7.82
CA LEU A 303 -38.58 -10.15 6.59
C LEU A 303 -39.12 -11.61 6.57
N GLY A 304 -38.97 -12.37 7.66
CA GLY A 304 -39.36 -13.76 7.72
C GLY A 304 -38.51 -14.74 6.90
N MET A 305 -37.29 -14.33 6.53
CA MET A 305 -36.35 -15.13 5.71
C MET A 305 -35.38 -15.90 6.58
N GLU A 306 -35.09 -17.15 6.22
CA GLU A 306 -34.03 -17.95 6.85
C GLU A 306 -32.89 -18.23 5.88
N LEU A 307 -31.65 -18.25 6.40
CA LEU A 307 -30.46 -18.51 5.59
C LEU A 307 -30.50 -19.86 4.89
N LYS A 308 -31.03 -20.88 5.55
CA LYS A 308 -31.13 -22.24 4.99
C LYS A 308 -32.06 -22.34 3.77
N ASP A 309 -33.02 -21.43 3.64
CA ASP A 309 -33.99 -21.39 2.54
C ASP A 309 -33.58 -20.45 1.40
N THR A 310 -32.38 -19.87 1.48
CA THR A 310 -31.87 -18.94 0.49
C THR A 310 -31.55 -19.64 -0.82
N THR A 311 -32.02 -19.08 -1.92
CA THR A 311 -31.79 -19.57 -3.29
C THR A 311 -30.76 -18.73 -4.03
N LEU A 312 -30.15 -19.25 -5.10
CA LEU A 312 -29.22 -18.52 -5.95
C LEU A 312 -29.82 -17.23 -6.58
N ALA A 313 -31.13 -17.18 -6.76
CA ALA A 313 -31.82 -16.01 -7.30
C ALA A 313 -31.88 -14.82 -6.33
N GLN A 314 -31.72 -15.08 -5.03
CA GLN A 314 -31.70 -14.05 -3.99
C GLN A 314 -30.29 -13.51 -3.74
N LEU A 315 -29.25 -14.17 -4.26
CA LEU A 315 -27.89 -13.70 -4.15
C LEU A 315 -27.63 -12.52 -5.09
N GLY A 316 -26.95 -11.51 -4.57
CA GLY A 316 -26.42 -10.44 -5.41
C GLY A 316 -25.32 -10.94 -6.33
N ARG A 317 -25.03 -10.17 -7.38
CA ARG A 317 -23.94 -10.46 -8.32
C ARG A 317 -23.14 -9.20 -8.60
N ALA A 318 -21.84 -9.37 -8.81
CA ALA A 318 -20.97 -8.31 -9.30
C ALA A 318 -19.90 -8.91 -10.20
N ARG A 319 -19.45 -8.12 -11.17
CA ARG A 319 -18.35 -8.53 -12.04
C ARG A 319 -17.08 -8.77 -11.24
N GLN A 320 -16.78 -7.92 -10.25
CA GLN A 320 -15.65 -8.10 -9.36
C GLN A 320 -15.97 -7.59 -7.94
N VAL A 321 -15.49 -8.30 -6.93
CA VAL A 321 -15.45 -7.81 -5.55
C VAL A 321 -14.00 -7.86 -5.07
N LYS A 322 -13.46 -6.71 -4.65
CA LYS A 322 -12.13 -6.56 -4.09
C LYS A 322 -12.24 -6.27 -2.60
N VAL A 323 -11.61 -7.10 -1.78
CA VAL A 323 -11.65 -6.98 -0.32
C VAL A 323 -10.22 -6.86 0.23
N THR A 324 -9.96 -5.77 0.93
CA THR A 324 -8.73 -5.55 1.68
C THR A 324 -8.93 -5.85 3.17
N LYS A 325 -7.95 -5.56 3.99
CA LYS A 325 -8.09 -5.66 5.45
C LYS A 325 -9.16 -4.69 6.01
N GLU A 326 -9.38 -3.57 5.37
CA GLU A 326 -10.19 -2.46 5.91
C GLU A 326 -11.40 -2.13 5.05
N THR A 327 -11.37 -2.43 3.75
CA THR A 327 -12.40 -2.01 2.81
C THR A 327 -12.88 -3.15 1.92
N THR A 328 -14.13 -3.02 1.45
CA THR A 328 -14.71 -3.87 0.40
C THR A 328 -15.22 -2.98 -0.72
N THR A 329 -14.76 -3.24 -1.94
CA THR A 329 -15.17 -2.55 -3.17
C THR A 329 -15.94 -3.52 -4.06
N ILE A 330 -17.16 -3.16 -4.41
CA ILE A 330 -18.01 -3.86 -5.37
C ILE A 330 -17.93 -3.11 -6.68
N VAL A 331 -17.51 -3.78 -7.74
CA VAL A 331 -17.32 -3.20 -9.08
C VAL A 331 -18.33 -3.84 -10.02
N GLU A 332 -19.11 -3.01 -10.70
CA GLU A 332 -20.11 -3.42 -11.68
C GLU A 332 -21.10 -4.45 -11.09
N GLY A 333 -21.91 -3.94 -10.13
CA GLY A 333 -23.02 -4.71 -9.57
C GLY A 333 -24.11 -4.96 -10.62
N ALA A 334 -24.77 -6.11 -10.53
CA ALA A 334 -25.81 -6.52 -11.49
C ALA A 334 -27.21 -5.95 -11.20
N GLY A 335 -27.32 -4.96 -10.29
CA GLY A 335 -28.59 -4.26 -10.02
C GLY A 335 -29.09 -3.46 -11.22
N SER A 336 -30.39 -3.28 -11.31
CA SER A 336 -30.95 -2.46 -12.38
C SER A 336 -30.65 -0.98 -12.15
N LYS A 337 -30.36 -0.24 -13.22
CA LYS A 337 -30.11 1.21 -13.13
C LYS A 337 -31.31 1.96 -12.57
N ASP A 338 -32.52 1.52 -12.90
CA ASP A 338 -33.75 2.14 -12.44
C ASP A 338 -33.94 1.98 -10.93
N ASP A 339 -33.65 0.80 -10.37
CA ASP A 339 -33.70 0.54 -8.93
C ASP A 339 -32.65 1.36 -8.18
N ILE A 340 -31.43 1.45 -8.72
CA ILE A 340 -30.35 2.26 -8.14
C ILE A 340 -30.74 3.75 -8.15
N GLN A 341 -31.27 4.27 -9.25
CA GLN A 341 -31.73 5.67 -9.33
C GLN A 341 -32.92 5.93 -8.41
N GLY A 342 -33.87 4.98 -8.29
CA GLY A 342 -34.97 5.03 -7.34
C GLY A 342 -34.46 5.12 -5.89
N ARG A 343 -33.43 4.35 -5.55
CA ARG A 343 -32.80 4.39 -4.22
C ARG A 343 -32.09 5.70 -3.96
N ILE A 344 -31.36 6.22 -4.93
CA ILE A 344 -30.70 7.54 -4.87
C ILE A 344 -31.75 8.64 -4.63
N ALA A 345 -32.87 8.62 -5.35
CA ALA A 345 -33.95 9.59 -5.16
C ALA A 345 -34.56 9.51 -3.76
N GLN A 346 -34.75 8.29 -3.23
CA GLN A 346 -35.23 8.06 -1.87
C GLN A 346 -34.28 8.64 -0.81
N ILE A 347 -32.98 8.41 -0.93
CA ILE A 347 -31.98 8.95 0.00
C ILE A 347 -31.96 10.50 -0.06
N ARG A 348 -32.06 11.09 -1.25
CA ARG A 348 -32.16 12.56 -1.42
C ARG A 348 -33.36 13.14 -0.70
N ALA A 349 -34.53 12.53 -0.86
CA ALA A 349 -35.75 12.94 -0.15
C ALA A 349 -35.58 12.84 1.39
N GLN A 350 -34.90 11.82 1.90
CA GLN A 350 -34.58 11.68 3.31
C GLN A 350 -33.64 12.82 3.80
N ILE A 351 -32.64 13.23 3.01
CA ILE A 351 -31.75 14.35 3.33
C ILE A 351 -32.52 15.66 3.47
N GLU A 352 -33.52 15.89 2.60
CA GLU A 352 -34.35 17.10 2.65
C GLU A 352 -35.30 17.14 3.86
N THR A 353 -35.74 15.99 4.33
CA THR A 353 -36.74 15.89 5.43
C THR A 353 -36.13 15.72 6.81
N THR A 354 -34.87 15.29 6.92
CA THR A 354 -34.22 15.09 8.20
C THR A 354 -33.83 16.42 8.86
N THR A 355 -34.08 16.50 10.18
CA THR A 355 -33.74 17.69 11.01
C THR A 355 -32.44 17.52 11.76
N SER A 356 -31.87 16.30 11.81
CA SER A 356 -30.62 15.99 12.49
C SER A 356 -29.44 16.22 11.54
N GLU A 357 -28.56 17.16 11.85
CA GLU A 357 -27.34 17.42 11.05
C GLU A 357 -26.44 16.17 10.96
N TYR A 358 -26.36 15.38 12.03
CA TYR A 358 -25.60 14.13 12.02
C TYR A 358 -26.21 13.07 11.10
N ASP A 359 -27.54 12.90 11.10
CA ASP A 359 -28.20 11.97 10.19
C ASP A 359 -28.12 12.44 8.75
N LYS A 360 -28.20 13.75 8.53
CA LYS A 360 -28.01 14.38 7.22
C LYS A 360 -26.62 14.09 6.66
N GLU A 361 -25.57 14.26 7.46
CA GLU A 361 -24.20 13.93 7.08
C GLU A 361 -24.08 12.45 6.67
N LYS A 362 -24.65 11.54 7.44
CA LYS A 362 -24.62 10.10 7.16
C LYS A 362 -25.44 9.68 5.92
N LEU A 363 -26.55 10.34 5.67
CA LEU A 363 -27.31 10.16 4.44
C LEU A 363 -26.56 10.70 3.22
N GLN A 364 -25.87 11.83 3.36
CA GLN A 364 -24.99 12.37 2.31
C GLN A 364 -23.82 11.42 1.99
N GLU A 365 -23.21 10.82 3.02
CA GLU A 365 -22.16 9.82 2.84
C GLU A 365 -22.69 8.59 2.07
N ARG A 366 -23.86 8.07 2.41
CA ARG A 366 -24.50 6.95 1.70
C ARG A 366 -24.83 7.32 0.25
N LEU A 367 -25.38 8.52 0.05
CA LEU A 367 -25.69 9.04 -1.30
C LEU A 367 -24.42 9.09 -2.15
N ALA A 368 -23.32 9.63 -1.61
CA ALA A 368 -22.04 9.73 -2.32
C ALA A 368 -21.50 8.34 -2.71
N LYS A 369 -21.57 7.36 -1.79
CA LYS A 369 -21.12 5.98 -2.04
C LYS A 369 -21.93 5.28 -3.13
N LEU A 370 -23.26 5.50 -3.19
CA LEU A 370 -24.14 4.84 -4.15
C LEU A 370 -24.17 5.55 -5.52
N SER A 371 -24.09 6.90 -5.52
CA SER A 371 -24.19 7.70 -6.75
C SER A 371 -22.87 7.94 -7.46
N GLY A 372 -21.73 7.80 -6.74
CA GLY A 372 -20.40 8.10 -7.27
C GLY A 372 -19.87 7.07 -8.26
N GLY A 373 -20.37 5.85 -8.22
CA GLY A 373 -19.84 4.74 -9.01
C GLY A 373 -18.40 4.38 -8.64
N VAL A 374 -17.78 3.56 -9.49
CA VAL A 374 -16.37 3.18 -9.41
C VAL A 374 -15.71 3.50 -10.75
N ALA A 375 -14.64 4.31 -10.73
CA ALA A 375 -13.80 4.44 -11.92
C ALA A 375 -12.87 3.24 -12.01
N VAL A 376 -12.81 2.60 -13.16
CA VAL A 376 -11.94 1.47 -13.43
C VAL A 376 -10.90 1.89 -14.46
N ILE A 377 -9.63 1.89 -14.08
CA ILE A 377 -8.52 2.09 -15.01
C ILE A 377 -8.14 0.71 -15.56
N LYS A 378 -8.43 0.49 -16.83
CA LYS A 378 -8.09 -0.72 -17.57
C LYS A 378 -6.69 -0.59 -18.13
N VAL A 379 -5.77 -1.44 -17.68
CA VAL A 379 -4.35 -1.40 -18.07
C VAL A 379 -4.13 -2.37 -19.22
N GLY A 380 -3.71 -1.86 -20.37
CA GLY A 380 -3.38 -2.63 -21.56
C GLY A 380 -1.88 -2.68 -21.82
N ALA A 381 -1.40 -3.82 -22.29
CA ALA A 381 -0.03 -4.01 -22.75
C ALA A 381 0.05 -5.18 -23.74
N ALA A 382 1.18 -5.24 -24.47
CA ALA A 382 1.41 -6.32 -25.45
C ALA A 382 1.80 -7.64 -24.79
N THR A 383 2.39 -7.62 -23.59
CA THR A 383 2.85 -8.80 -22.86
C THR A 383 2.38 -8.76 -21.41
N GLU A 384 2.24 -9.93 -20.79
CA GLU A 384 1.87 -10.07 -19.38
C GLU A 384 2.87 -9.40 -18.44
N THR A 385 4.17 -9.48 -18.74
CA THR A 385 5.23 -8.83 -17.95
C THR A 385 5.09 -7.31 -17.97
N GLU A 386 4.86 -6.71 -19.16
CA GLU A 386 4.63 -5.27 -19.30
C GLU A 386 3.35 -4.83 -18.61
N MET A 387 2.29 -5.63 -18.70
CA MET A 387 1.00 -5.33 -18.08
C MET A 387 1.11 -5.30 -16.56
N LYS A 388 1.81 -6.26 -15.96
CA LYS A 388 2.05 -6.29 -14.51
C LYS A 388 2.86 -5.07 -14.04
N GLU A 389 3.91 -4.72 -14.77
CA GLU A 389 4.72 -3.53 -14.47
C GLU A 389 3.89 -2.24 -14.55
N LYS A 390 3.16 -2.04 -15.64
CA LYS A 390 2.28 -0.87 -15.82
C LYS A 390 1.21 -0.79 -14.74
N LYS A 391 0.62 -1.92 -14.36
CA LYS A 391 -0.40 -1.98 -13.32
C LYS A 391 0.13 -1.52 -11.97
N LEU A 392 1.30 -2.01 -11.54
CA LEU A 392 1.95 -1.58 -10.29
C LEU A 392 2.23 -0.08 -10.32
N ARG A 393 2.78 0.43 -11.40
CA ARG A 393 3.10 1.84 -11.59
C ARG A 393 1.87 2.74 -11.55
N ILE A 394 0.74 2.32 -12.13
CA ILE A 394 -0.54 3.04 -12.08
C ILE A 394 -1.13 3.00 -10.66
N GLU A 395 -1.01 1.88 -9.95
CA GLU A 395 -1.45 1.77 -8.55
C GLU A 395 -0.67 2.73 -7.64
N ASP A 396 0.65 2.82 -7.80
CA ASP A 396 1.49 3.77 -7.06
C ASP A 396 1.11 5.23 -7.37
N ALA A 397 0.93 5.56 -8.66
CA ALA A 397 0.52 6.88 -9.09
C ALA A 397 -0.85 7.28 -8.54
N LEU A 398 -1.80 6.35 -8.47
CA LEU A 398 -3.12 6.57 -7.88
C LEU A 398 -3.02 6.85 -6.37
N ASN A 399 -2.19 6.07 -5.66
CA ASN A 399 -1.97 6.26 -4.23
C ASN A 399 -1.25 7.58 -3.94
N ALA A 400 -0.21 7.92 -4.72
CA ALA A 400 0.47 9.22 -4.64
C ALA A 400 -0.51 10.38 -4.84
N THR A 401 -1.43 10.25 -5.80
CA THR A 401 -2.44 11.27 -6.10
C THR A 401 -3.42 11.44 -4.94
N ARG A 402 -3.88 10.35 -4.33
CA ARG A 402 -4.72 10.40 -3.12
C ARG A 402 -3.99 11.07 -1.96
N ALA A 403 -2.72 10.68 -1.73
CA ALA A 403 -1.89 11.29 -0.68
C ALA A 403 -1.69 12.81 -0.91
N ALA A 404 -1.58 13.25 -2.17
CA ALA A 404 -1.49 14.66 -2.52
C ALA A 404 -2.78 15.43 -2.25
N VAL A 405 -3.93 14.83 -2.55
CA VAL A 405 -5.25 15.44 -2.25
C VAL A 405 -5.45 15.58 -0.73
N GLU A 406 -4.98 14.60 0.07
CA GLU A 406 -5.13 14.62 1.52
C GLU A 406 -4.26 15.68 2.22
N GLU A 407 -2.97 15.80 1.86
CA GLU A 407 -2.01 16.64 2.60
C GLU A 407 -1.29 17.69 1.74
N GLY A 408 -1.65 17.81 0.47
CA GLY A 408 -1.00 18.73 -0.46
C GLY A 408 0.29 18.18 -1.07
N ILE A 409 0.99 19.06 -1.77
CA ILE A 409 2.19 18.79 -2.54
C ILE A 409 3.36 19.66 -2.11
N VAL A 410 4.57 19.17 -2.28
CA VAL A 410 5.84 19.90 -2.07
C VAL A 410 6.71 19.79 -3.32
N ALA A 411 7.79 20.58 -3.37
CA ALA A 411 8.78 20.49 -4.43
C ALA A 411 9.42 19.09 -4.47
N GLY A 412 9.29 18.40 -5.61
CA GLY A 412 9.74 17.02 -5.81
C GLY A 412 11.24 16.88 -6.09
N GLY A 413 11.62 15.69 -6.55
CA GLY A 413 13.02 15.41 -6.91
C GLY A 413 14.00 15.45 -5.72
N GLY A 414 13.51 15.22 -4.50
CA GLY A 414 14.30 15.30 -3.27
C GLY A 414 14.54 16.73 -2.77
N THR A 415 13.97 17.75 -3.42
CA THR A 415 14.14 19.17 -3.06
C THR A 415 13.56 19.47 -1.68
N ALA A 416 12.36 18.96 -1.37
CA ALA A 416 11.72 19.14 -0.07
C ALA A 416 12.60 18.63 1.09
N TYR A 417 13.32 17.52 0.88
CA TYR A 417 14.25 16.98 1.89
C TYR A 417 15.48 17.87 2.08
N VAL A 418 16.01 18.49 1.01
CA VAL A 418 17.11 19.47 1.12
C VAL A 418 16.69 20.68 1.94
N VAL A 419 15.47 21.17 1.75
CA VAL A 419 14.90 22.26 2.55
C VAL A 419 14.72 21.82 4.01
N ALA A 420 14.16 20.64 4.25
CA ALA A 420 13.97 20.07 5.58
C ALA A 420 15.31 19.83 6.30
N SER A 421 16.39 19.55 5.57
CA SER A 421 17.74 19.40 6.16
C SER A 421 18.22 20.68 6.87
N LYS A 422 17.81 21.86 6.38
CA LYS A 422 18.13 23.15 7.03
C LYS A 422 17.45 23.29 8.39
N ALA A 423 16.19 22.81 8.51
CA ALA A 423 15.47 22.80 9.78
C ALA A 423 16.10 21.82 10.78
N ALA A 424 16.50 20.64 10.32
CA ALA A 424 17.25 19.67 11.13
C ALA A 424 18.60 20.25 11.61
N GLN A 425 19.33 20.98 10.77
CA GLN A 425 20.57 21.67 11.13
C GLN A 425 20.34 22.76 12.16
N ALA A 426 19.29 23.56 11.99
CA ALA A 426 18.91 24.61 12.95
C ALA A 426 18.55 23.99 14.33
N THR A 427 17.92 22.83 14.34
CA THR A 427 17.68 22.06 15.57
C THR A 427 18.98 21.55 16.17
N ALA A 428 19.88 20.97 15.37
CA ALA A 428 21.20 20.51 15.82
C ALA A 428 22.04 21.64 16.45
N ALA A 429 21.94 22.86 15.93
CA ALA A 429 22.67 24.02 16.47
C ALA A 429 22.25 24.38 17.92
N LYS A 430 21.04 24.01 18.32
CA LYS A 430 20.50 24.24 19.69
C LYS A 430 20.84 23.11 20.65
N LEU A 431 21.39 21.99 20.17
CA LEU A 431 21.71 20.80 20.94
C LEU A 431 23.24 20.69 21.19
N SER A 432 23.63 19.81 22.12
CA SER A 432 25.03 19.57 22.46
C SER A 432 25.33 18.07 22.56
N GLY A 433 26.62 17.68 22.53
CA GLY A 433 27.08 16.31 22.70
C GLY A 433 26.42 15.33 21.69
N ASP A 434 26.12 14.13 22.14
CA ASP A 434 25.59 13.06 21.27
C ASP A 434 24.15 13.33 20.79
N GLU A 435 23.40 14.19 21.49
CA GLU A 435 22.09 14.63 21.01
C GLU A 435 22.22 15.51 19.74
N LYS A 436 23.22 16.40 19.71
CA LYS A 436 23.58 17.14 18.50
C LYS A 436 24.04 16.21 17.38
N THR A 437 24.82 15.21 17.72
CA THR A 437 25.27 14.19 16.76
C THR A 437 24.08 13.49 16.12
N GLY A 438 23.09 13.06 16.92
CA GLY A 438 21.85 12.46 16.40
C GLY A 438 21.08 13.38 15.44
N ALA A 439 20.96 14.65 15.77
CA ALA A 439 20.31 15.63 14.89
C ALA A 439 21.09 15.86 13.58
N ASN A 440 22.42 15.85 13.62
CA ASN A 440 23.27 15.96 12.43
C ASN A 440 23.13 14.76 11.50
N ILE A 441 22.89 13.54 12.03
CA ILE A 441 22.62 12.34 11.23
C ILE A 441 21.40 12.57 10.34
N ILE A 442 20.31 13.09 10.89
CA ILE A 442 19.09 13.41 10.11
C ILE A 442 19.39 14.48 9.05
N ALA A 443 20.08 15.56 9.43
CA ALA A 443 20.44 16.63 8.51
C ALA A 443 21.32 16.13 7.34
N ALA A 444 22.19 15.16 7.56
CA ALA A 444 22.99 14.53 6.52
C ALA A 444 22.16 13.57 5.66
N ALA A 445 21.33 12.71 6.28
CA ALA A 445 20.55 11.72 5.57
C ALA A 445 19.49 12.33 4.65
N LEU A 446 18.89 13.47 5.02
CA LEU A 446 17.93 14.20 4.18
C LEU A 446 18.49 14.67 2.82
N ARG A 447 19.80 14.65 2.64
CA ARG A 447 20.44 14.97 1.38
C ARG A 447 20.59 13.76 0.45
N ALA A 448 20.41 12.55 0.98
CA ALA A 448 20.65 11.33 0.21
C ALA A 448 19.68 11.14 -0.98
N PRO A 449 18.37 11.45 -0.90
CA PRO A 449 17.47 11.25 -2.03
C PRO A 449 17.86 12.05 -3.28
N ILE A 450 18.15 13.34 -3.18
CA ILE A 450 18.56 14.16 -4.33
C ILE A 450 19.91 13.70 -4.90
N CYS A 451 20.85 13.29 -4.03
CA CYS A 451 22.15 12.75 -4.48
C CYS A 451 21.96 11.42 -5.21
N GLN A 452 21.03 10.57 -4.77
CA GLN A 452 20.75 9.30 -5.44
C GLN A 452 20.07 9.51 -6.80
N ILE A 453 19.11 10.44 -6.89
CA ILE A 453 18.48 10.81 -8.17
C ILE A 453 19.52 11.31 -9.16
N ALA A 454 20.44 12.19 -8.72
CA ALA A 454 21.53 12.68 -9.55
C ALA A 454 22.48 11.55 -9.99
N ALA A 455 22.87 10.66 -9.08
CA ALA A 455 23.71 9.50 -9.37
C ALA A 455 23.08 8.56 -10.40
N ASN A 456 21.76 8.28 -10.27
CA ASN A 456 21.01 7.48 -11.24
C ASN A 456 20.93 8.18 -12.62
N ALA A 457 21.00 9.51 -12.64
CA ALA A 457 21.07 10.30 -13.87
C ALA A 457 22.51 10.40 -14.46
N GLY A 458 23.51 9.84 -13.77
CA GLY A 458 24.90 9.89 -14.21
C GLY A 458 25.62 11.21 -13.87
N VAL A 459 25.10 11.98 -12.91
CA VAL A 459 25.63 13.28 -12.49
C VAL A 459 26.11 13.21 -11.04
N GLU A 460 27.16 13.97 -10.71
CA GLU A 460 27.71 14.01 -9.34
C GLU A 460 26.73 14.69 -8.37
N GLY A 461 26.19 13.91 -7.43
CA GLY A 461 25.15 14.36 -6.50
C GLY A 461 25.59 15.50 -5.57
N ALA A 462 26.88 15.55 -5.20
CA ALA A 462 27.41 16.61 -4.34
C ALA A 462 27.34 17.99 -5.04
N VAL A 463 27.56 18.05 -6.34
CA VAL A 463 27.48 19.28 -7.15
C VAL A 463 26.04 19.77 -7.23
N ILE A 464 25.10 18.86 -7.48
CA ILE A 464 23.67 19.17 -7.51
C ILE A 464 23.20 19.69 -6.16
N LEU A 465 23.53 18.97 -5.08
CA LEU A 465 23.20 19.35 -3.71
C LEU A 465 23.73 20.73 -3.33
N ASP A 466 25.00 21.03 -3.65
CA ASP A 466 25.61 22.34 -3.35
C ASP A 466 24.84 23.47 -4.04
N LYS A 467 24.47 23.29 -5.31
CA LYS A 467 23.73 24.29 -6.07
C LYS A 467 22.30 24.51 -5.55
N VAL A 468 21.58 23.44 -5.23
CA VAL A 468 20.22 23.50 -4.70
C VAL A 468 20.20 24.08 -3.28
N SER A 469 21.14 23.68 -2.41
CA SER A 469 21.20 24.13 -1.02
C SER A 469 21.50 25.62 -0.86
N LYS A 470 22.18 26.24 -1.81
CA LYS A 470 22.51 27.68 -1.84
C LYS A 470 21.34 28.56 -2.27
N SER A 471 20.30 27.97 -2.87
CA SER A 471 19.12 28.72 -3.28
C SER A 471 18.34 29.28 -2.09
N LYS A 472 17.76 30.48 -2.29
CA LYS A 472 16.83 31.10 -1.34
C LYS A 472 15.38 30.61 -1.54
N SER A 473 15.04 30.16 -2.75
CA SER A 473 13.73 29.59 -3.04
C SER A 473 13.64 28.18 -2.47
N VAL A 474 12.56 27.87 -1.77
CA VAL A 474 12.26 26.54 -1.22
C VAL A 474 11.89 25.52 -2.30
N ASN A 475 11.48 26.00 -3.47
CA ASN A 475 11.06 25.17 -4.60
C ASN A 475 12.17 24.95 -5.63
N TYR A 476 13.32 25.63 -5.48
CA TYR A 476 14.40 25.51 -6.46
C TYR A 476 15.12 24.17 -6.33
N GLY A 477 15.06 23.37 -7.38
CA GLY A 477 15.60 22.01 -7.42
C GLY A 477 16.28 21.66 -8.74
N TYR A 478 16.53 20.38 -8.92
CA TYR A 478 17.18 19.80 -10.09
C TYR A 478 16.23 18.84 -10.81
N ASP A 479 15.93 19.14 -12.06
CA ASP A 479 15.24 18.26 -12.98
C ASP A 479 16.23 17.27 -13.61
N ALA A 480 16.23 16.05 -13.11
CA ALA A 480 17.14 15.01 -13.57
C ALA A 480 16.76 14.41 -14.94
N ALA A 481 15.52 14.61 -15.41
CA ALA A 481 15.09 14.17 -16.72
C ALA A 481 15.77 15.01 -17.84
N HIS A 482 15.77 16.34 -17.65
CA HIS A 482 16.24 17.31 -18.64
C HIS A 482 17.60 17.92 -18.31
N ASP A 483 18.22 17.55 -17.18
CA ASP A 483 19.50 18.12 -16.68
C ASP A 483 19.45 19.65 -16.52
N THR A 484 18.36 20.14 -15.93
CA THR A 484 18.11 21.57 -15.72
C THR A 484 17.80 21.90 -14.26
N PHE A 485 17.90 23.21 -13.93
CA PHE A 485 17.55 23.71 -12.59
C PHE A 485 16.42 24.73 -12.72
N GLY A 486 15.47 24.70 -11.78
CA GLY A 486 14.34 25.62 -11.78
C GLY A 486 13.42 25.45 -10.59
N ASP A 487 12.30 26.14 -10.62
CA ASP A 487 11.22 25.92 -9.66
C ASP A 487 10.53 24.59 -9.96
N MET A 488 10.59 23.65 -9.01
CA MET A 488 10.06 22.30 -9.19
C MET A 488 8.53 22.29 -9.30
N ILE A 489 7.86 23.15 -8.54
CA ILE A 489 6.40 23.25 -8.58
C ILE A 489 5.93 23.78 -9.94
N GLU A 490 6.57 24.85 -10.44
CA GLU A 490 6.24 25.42 -11.76
C GLU A 490 6.53 24.42 -12.89
N ASN A 491 7.62 23.67 -12.78
CA ASN A 491 8.01 22.63 -13.73
C ASN A 491 7.14 21.36 -13.63
N GLY A 492 6.21 21.30 -12.67
CA GLY A 492 5.34 20.14 -12.45
C GLY A 492 6.01 18.95 -11.75
N ILE A 493 7.23 19.13 -11.24
CA ILE A 493 7.98 18.09 -10.49
C ILE A 493 7.62 18.23 -9.02
N VAL A 494 6.63 17.46 -8.60
CA VAL A 494 6.01 17.55 -7.27
C VAL A 494 5.97 16.19 -6.59
N ASP A 495 6.10 16.18 -5.26
CA ASP A 495 5.91 15.00 -4.42
C ASP A 495 4.76 15.24 -3.43
N PRO A 496 3.94 14.22 -3.10
CA PRO A 496 2.92 14.36 -2.07
C PRO A 496 3.55 14.58 -0.69
N THR A 497 3.05 15.55 0.05
CA THR A 497 3.53 15.89 1.41
C THR A 497 3.46 14.68 2.34
N LYS A 498 2.35 13.94 2.31
CA LYS A 498 2.15 12.71 3.09
C LYS A 498 3.21 11.66 2.81
N VAL A 499 3.56 11.46 1.53
CA VAL A 499 4.62 10.52 1.10
C VAL A 499 5.96 10.93 1.68
N CYS A 500 6.36 12.20 1.50
CA CYS A 500 7.66 12.70 1.97
C CYS A 500 7.82 12.59 3.50
N ARG A 501 6.80 13.00 4.28
CA ARG A 501 6.89 12.93 5.73
C ARG A 501 6.86 11.50 6.27
N SER A 502 5.98 10.63 5.72
CA SER A 502 5.87 9.24 6.15
C SER A 502 7.15 8.45 5.88
N ALA A 503 7.77 8.67 4.71
CA ALA A 503 9.07 8.09 4.38
C ALA A 503 10.14 8.49 5.40
N LEU A 504 10.19 9.77 5.79
CA LEU A 504 11.14 10.27 6.78
C LEU A 504 10.87 9.71 8.18
N GLU A 505 9.62 9.72 8.64
CA GLU A 505 9.21 9.23 9.95
C GLU A 505 9.53 7.73 10.11
N ASN A 506 9.17 6.90 9.11
CA ASN A 506 9.42 5.47 9.14
C ASN A 506 10.93 5.15 9.05
N ALA A 507 11.67 5.86 8.19
CA ALA A 507 13.12 5.72 8.11
C ALA A 507 13.80 6.06 9.44
N ALA A 508 13.44 7.17 10.09
CA ALA A 508 14.02 7.57 11.37
C ALA A 508 13.65 6.62 12.51
N SER A 509 12.41 6.09 12.52
CA SER A 509 11.96 5.13 13.52
C SER A 509 12.81 3.87 13.50
N VAL A 510 12.88 3.18 12.36
CA VAL A 510 13.63 1.93 12.25
C VAL A 510 15.14 2.16 12.39
N SER A 511 15.69 3.22 11.80
CA SER A 511 17.12 3.55 11.95
C SER A 511 17.51 3.77 13.41
N SER A 512 16.65 4.42 14.20
CA SER A 512 16.87 4.60 15.63
C SER A 512 16.94 3.27 16.39
N MET A 513 16.12 2.28 16.00
CA MET A 513 16.14 0.95 16.60
C MET A 513 17.41 0.20 16.23
N VAL A 514 17.81 0.23 14.95
CA VAL A 514 19.07 -0.37 14.48
C VAL A 514 20.28 0.20 15.23
N LEU A 515 20.34 1.52 15.38
CA LEU A 515 21.46 2.21 16.05
C LEU A 515 21.53 1.94 17.57
N THR A 516 20.44 1.53 18.20
CA THR A 516 20.39 1.16 19.62
C THR A 516 20.57 -0.34 19.86
N THR A 517 20.70 -1.15 18.78
CA THR A 517 20.89 -2.60 18.88
C THR A 517 22.35 -2.93 19.15
N GLU A 518 22.58 -3.86 20.11
CA GLU A 518 23.92 -4.29 20.53
C GLU A 518 24.15 -5.78 20.32
N SER A 519 23.09 -6.59 20.24
CA SER A 519 23.21 -8.04 20.05
C SER A 519 22.16 -8.56 19.07
N LEU A 520 22.51 -9.59 18.31
CA LEU A 520 21.63 -10.32 17.40
C LEU A 520 21.56 -11.78 17.81
N VAL A 521 20.35 -12.35 17.74
CA VAL A 521 20.07 -13.74 18.12
C VAL A 521 19.38 -14.42 16.94
N ALA A 522 20.03 -15.42 16.35
CA ALA A 522 19.49 -16.22 15.27
C ALA A 522 19.34 -17.69 15.64
N ASP A 523 18.49 -18.42 14.97
CA ASP A 523 18.45 -19.88 15.06
C ASP A 523 19.68 -20.48 14.36
N LEU A 524 20.29 -21.50 14.99
CA LEU A 524 21.30 -22.29 14.29
C LEU A 524 20.62 -23.09 13.18
N PRO A 525 21.17 -23.09 11.95
CA PRO A 525 20.64 -23.94 10.89
C PRO A 525 20.66 -25.39 11.35
N GLU A 526 19.56 -26.11 11.12
CA GLU A 526 19.54 -27.55 11.35
C GLU A 526 20.59 -28.21 10.45
N LYS A 527 21.53 -28.94 11.07
CA LYS A 527 22.43 -29.78 10.27
C LYS A 527 21.58 -30.75 9.49
N ALA A 528 21.66 -30.69 8.17
CA ALA A 528 21.03 -31.68 7.32
C ALA A 528 21.35 -33.08 7.87
N ALA A 529 20.33 -33.85 8.22
CA ALA A 529 20.53 -35.24 8.63
C ALA A 529 21.36 -35.94 7.54
N PRO A 530 22.42 -36.68 7.89
CA PRO A 530 23.18 -37.40 6.90
C PRO A 530 22.22 -38.27 6.08
N ALA A 531 22.29 -38.16 4.76
CA ALA A 531 21.46 -38.97 3.86
C ALA A 531 21.57 -40.41 4.32
N ALA A 532 20.43 -41.04 4.59
CA ALA A 532 20.39 -42.45 4.94
C ALA A 532 21.17 -43.23 3.86
N PRO A 533 22.08 -44.15 4.22
CA PRO A 533 22.84 -44.91 3.24
C PRO A 533 21.84 -45.59 2.31
N ALA A 534 22.06 -45.40 1.02
CA ALA A 534 21.24 -46.08 -0.02
C ALA A 534 21.16 -47.56 0.34
N ALA A 535 19.95 -48.08 0.45
CA ALA A 535 19.73 -49.51 0.65
C ALA A 535 20.53 -50.26 -0.40
N PRO A 536 21.27 -51.33 -0.05
CA PRO A 536 22.02 -52.10 -1.03
C PRO A 536 21.04 -52.61 -2.08
N ASP A 537 21.36 -52.33 -3.33
CA ASP A 537 20.67 -52.88 -4.49
C ASP A 537 20.74 -54.40 -4.42
N MET A 538 19.66 -55.03 -4.01
CA MET A 538 19.50 -56.50 -4.10
C MET A 538 19.25 -56.83 -5.56
N GLY A 539 20.31 -56.62 -6.33
CA GLY A 539 20.36 -57.08 -7.72
C GLY A 539 20.19 -58.59 -7.83
N GLY A 540 19.20 -58.96 -8.54
CA GLY A 540 19.17 -60.14 -9.33
C GLY A 540 18.99 -61.48 -8.62
N MET A 541 17.82 -62.07 -8.79
CA MET A 541 17.67 -63.46 -9.20
C MET A 541 16.23 -63.73 -9.63
N TYR A 542 16.15 -64.09 -10.87
CA TYR A 542 15.16 -64.73 -11.72
C TYR A 542 14.51 -63.84 -12.77
#